data_ac38f02f9aff2200026e5e47fb24caed
#
_entry.id   ac38f02f9aff2200026e5e47fb24caed
#
_cell.length_a   1.000
_cell.length_b   1.000
_cell.length_c   1.000
_cell.angle_alpha   90.00
_cell.angle_beta   90.00
_cell.angle_gamma   90.00
#
_symmetry.space_group_name_H-M   'P 1'
#
loop_
_entity.id
_entity.type
_entity.pdbx_description
1 polymer ?
#
loop_
_entity_poly.entity_id
_entity_poly.type
_entity_poly.pdbx_seq_one_letter_code
_entity_poly.pdbx_strand_id
1 'polypeptide(L)'
;MKKSNKELLSVLLEIPEQEMRGDTIPDLLDSIPDERAMLVKEIACRYGEKPIMGQAFNSARQVYDHFKIRLGTARQEEFHILILDNKHRVIEEKMITLGTLNQSLVHPREIFAPAIELRAASVILIHCHPSGDTKPSKQDIEITKRLSEVGEIMGIKVMDHVIIGDDYFSFVDDGIMQE
;
A
#
# COMPACT_ATOMS: atom_id res chain seq x y z
N MET A 1 -13.84 27.87 13.57
CA MET A 1 -12.54 27.44 13.01
C MET A 1 -12.46 25.94 13.08
N LYS A 2 -12.06 25.25 12.00
CA LYS A 2 -11.75 23.81 12.07
C LYS A 2 -10.41 23.63 12.79
N LYS A 3 -10.36 22.76 13.78
CA LYS A 3 -9.11 22.39 14.47
C LYS A 3 -8.16 21.65 13.52
N SER A 4 -6.86 21.87 13.65
CA SER A 4 -5.83 21.11 12.92
C SER A 4 -5.79 19.65 13.38
N ASN A 5 -5.17 18.77 12.58
CA ASN A 5 -4.97 17.38 12.99
C ASN A 5 -4.17 17.27 14.29
N LYS A 6 -3.15 18.11 14.46
CA LYS A 6 -2.36 18.22 15.70
C LYS A 6 -3.23 18.58 16.91
N GLU A 7 -4.04 19.62 16.79
CA GLU A 7 -4.96 20.04 17.86
C GLU A 7 -5.95 18.95 18.22
N LEU A 8 -6.48 18.22 17.23
CA LEU A 8 -7.42 17.13 17.48
C LEU A 8 -6.76 15.94 18.18
N LEU A 9 -5.58 15.53 17.71
CA LEU A 9 -4.83 14.42 18.32
C LEU A 9 -4.30 14.78 19.70
N SER A 10 -3.85 16.04 19.92
CA SER A 10 -3.40 16.53 21.22
C SER A 10 -4.51 16.42 22.26
N VAL A 11 -5.74 16.80 21.91
CA VAL A 11 -6.89 16.67 22.81
C VAL A 11 -7.28 15.22 23.04
N LEU A 12 -7.27 14.39 21.97
CA LEU A 12 -7.70 12.98 22.03
C LEU A 12 -6.73 12.12 22.84
N LEU A 13 -5.44 12.36 22.69
CA LEU A 13 -4.39 11.55 23.29
C LEU A 13 -3.83 12.14 24.58
N GLU A 14 -4.23 13.38 24.92
CA GLU A 14 -3.70 14.16 26.05
C GLU A 14 -2.18 14.35 25.97
N ILE A 15 -1.65 14.51 24.74
CA ILE A 15 -0.23 14.71 24.45
C ILE A 15 -0.04 16.14 23.93
N PRO A 16 0.96 16.91 24.44
CA PRO A 16 1.24 18.26 23.95
C PRO A 16 1.58 18.27 22.45
N GLU A 17 1.05 19.24 21.70
CA GLU A 17 1.30 19.38 20.27
C GLU A 17 2.79 19.48 19.91
N GLN A 18 3.63 19.98 20.83
CA GLN A 18 5.07 20.15 20.65
C GLN A 18 5.81 18.80 20.58
N GLU A 19 5.22 17.74 21.11
CA GLU A 19 5.77 16.39 21.08
C GLU A 19 5.45 15.64 19.78
N MET A 20 4.52 16.17 18.98
CA MET A 20 4.09 15.57 17.72
C MET A 20 4.88 16.13 16.54
N ARG A 21 5.40 15.27 15.68
CA ARG A 21 6.15 15.63 14.47
C ARG A 21 5.40 15.21 13.21
N GLY A 22 5.48 16.05 12.17
CA GLY A 22 4.82 15.81 10.89
C GLY A 22 3.52 16.60 10.72
N ASP A 23 2.98 16.57 9.51
CA ASP A 23 1.80 17.34 9.10
C ASP A 23 0.59 16.45 8.77
N THR A 24 0.83 15.20 8.45
CA THR A 24 -0.24 14.22 8.19
C THR A 24 -0.61 13.44 9.45
N ILE A 25 -1.83 12.90 9.53
CA ILE A 25 -2.24 12.07 10.67
C ILE A 25 -1.30 10.87 10.87
N PRO A 26 -0.87 10.12 9.84
CA PRO A 26 0.11 9.07 10.00
C PRO A 26 1.42 9.55 10.63
N ASP A 27 2.03 10.62 10.09
CA ASP A 27 3.31 11.14 10.61
C ASP A 27 3.19 11.56 12.07
N LEU A 28 2.07 12.20 12.43
CA LEU A 28 1.77 12.63 13.80
C LEU A 28 1.66 11.42 14.75
N LEU A 29 0.95 10.36 14.35
CA LEU A 29 0.79 9.15 15.13
C LEU A 29 2.11 8.36 15.26
N ASP A 30 2.94 8.34 14.20
CA ASP A 30 4.26 7.70 14.22
C ASP A 30 5.25 8.40 15.15
N SER A 31 5.06 9.70 15.38
CA SER A 31 5.90 10.47 16.29
C SER A 31 5.61 10.23 17.78
N ILE A 32 4.53 9.51 18.11
CA ILE A 32 4.04 9.31 19.48
C ILE A 32 4.27 7.87 19.91
N PRO A 33 5.21 7.58 20.82
CA PRO A 33 5.45 6.24 21.36
C PRO A 33 4.47 5.92 22.51
N ASP A 34 3.18 5.86 22.21
CA ASP A 34 2.12 5.62 23.21
C ASP A 34 1.15 4.55 22.70
N GLU A 35 0.73 3.64 23.58
CA GLU A 35 -0.28 2.63 23.26
C GLU A 35 -1.59 3.23 22.72
N ARG A 36 -1.94 4.44 23.17
CA ARG A 36 -3.12 5.17 22.70
C ARG A 36 -2.98 5.58 21.25
N ALA A 37 -1.77 5.96 20.80
CA ALA A 37 -1.50 6.24 19.39
C ALA A 37 -1.71 4.98 18.53
N MET A 38 -1.30 3.81 19.03
CA MET A 38 -1.56 2.53 18.35
C MET A 38 -3.06 2.23 18.24
N LEU A 39 -3.85 2.49 19.29
CA LEU A 39 -5.31 2.33 19.23
C LEU A 39 -5.96 3.30 18.24
N VAL A 40 -5.49 4.55 18.18
CA VAL A 40 -5.99 5.53 17.19
C VAL A 40 -5.61 5.10 15.78
N LYS A 41 -4.40 4.57 15.56
CA LYS A 41 -3.99 3.96 14.28
C LYS A 41 -4.93 2.82 13.89
N GLU A 42 -5.20 1.91 14.80
CA GLU A 42 -6.08 0.77 14.55
C GLU A 42 -7.52 1.20 14.24
N ILE A 43 -8.03 2.20 14.96
CA ILE A 43 -9.34 2.80 14.67
C ILE A 43 -9.32 3.48 13.30
N ALA A 44 -8.27 4.25 12.98
CA ALA A 44 -8.13 4.88 11.68
C ALA A 44 -8.06 3.85 10.55
N CYS A 45 -7.35 2.73 10.75
CA CYS A 45 -7.32 1.63 9.80
C CYS A 45 -8.69 1.00 9.58
N ARG A 46 -9.47 0.80 10.65
CA ARG A 46 -10.79 0.14 10.56
C ARG A 46 -11.89 1.05 9.99
N TYR A 47 -11.81 2.34 10.23
CA TYR A 47 -12.91 3.29 9.96
C TYR A 47 -12.51 4.47 9.07
N GLY A 48 -11.21 4.69 8.84
CA GLY A 48 -10.68 5.88 8.18
C GLY A 48 -10.34 5.69 6.69
N GLU A 49 -10.50 4.50 6.14
CA GLU A 49 -10.24 4.27 4.72
C GLU A 49 -11.26 5.04 3.88
N LYS A 50 -10.80 6.16 3.31
CA LYS A 50 -11.54 6.75 2.20
C LYS A 50 -11.57 5.70 1.08
N PRO A 51 -12.73 5.45 0.47
CA PRO A 51 -12.76 4.58 -0.70
C PRO A 51 -11.79 5.14 -1.74
N ILE A 52 -10.76 4.37 -2.09
CA ILE A 52 -9.76 4.76 -3.09
C ILE A 52 -10.32 4.68 -4.52
N MET A 53 -11.52 4.18 -4.67
CA MET A 53 -12.18 4.06 -5.97
C MET A 53 -12.27 5.44 -6.66
N GLY A 54 -11.77 5.50 -7.88
CA GLY A 54 -11.69 6.72 -8.66
C GLY A 54 -10.48 7.62 -8.34
N GLN A 55 -9.71 7.34 -7.27
CA GLN A 55 -8.46 8.04 -6.99
C GLN A 55 -7.38 7.61 -7.98
N ALA A 56 -6.63 8.56 -8.51
CA ALA A 56 -5.48 8.26 -9.37
C ALA A 56 -4.20 8.12 -8.54
N PHE A 57 -3.42 7.08 -8.84
CA PHE A 57 -2.08 6.88 -8.29
C PHE A 57 -1.05 7.06 -9.40
N ASN A 58 -0.16 8.03 -9.24
CA ASN A 58 0.87 8.40 -10.23
C ASN A 58 2.30 8.26 -9.68
N SER A 59 2.47 7.78 -8.47
CA SER A 59 3.76 7.53 -7.84
C SER A 59 3.67 6.48 -6.75
N ALA A 60 4.77 5.76 -6.51
CA ALA A 60 4.90 4.81 -5.41
C ALA A 60 4.67 5.46 -4.04
N ARG A 61 5.10 6.70 -3.87
CA ARG A 61 4.87 7.46 -2.63
C ARG A 61 3.39 7.64 -2.30
N GLN A 62 2.54 7.90 -3.30
CA GLN A 62 1.09 7.99 -3.08
C GLN A 62 0.49 6.66 -2.65
N VAL A 63 0.98 5.54 -3.23
CA VAL A 63 0.58 4.19 -2.83
C VAL A 63 0.98 3.95 -1.37
N TYR A 64 2.24 4.22 -1.02
CA TYR A 64 2.73 4.08 0.35
C TYR A 64 1.91 4.91 1.34
N ASP A 65 1.71 6.20 1.08
CA ASP A 65 0.98 7.09 2.00
C ASP A 65 -0.46 6.64 2.23
N HIS A 66 -1.07 5.96 1.26
CA HIS A 66 -2.40 5.40 1.41
C HIS A 66 -2.39 4.12 2.27
N PHE A 67 -1.42 3.23 2.02
CA PHE A 67 -1.41 1.90 2.61
C PHE A 67 -0.61 1.78 3.91
N LYS A 68 0.29 2.72 4.22
CA LYS A 68 1.24 2.64 5.35
C LYS A 68 0.57 2.43 6.70
N ILE A 69 -0.61 3.02 6.95
CA ILE A 69 -1.30 2.85 8.22
C ILE A 69 -1.80 1.40 8.36
N ARG A 70 -2.45 0.88 7.32
CA ARG A 70 -3.05 -0.46 7.34
C ARG A 70 -1.99 -1.54 7.24
N LEU A 71 -1.15 -1.48 6.21
CA LEU A 71 -0.19 -2.53 5.93
C LEU A 71 1.07 -2.44 6.79
N GLY A 72 1.47 -1.24 7.24
CA GLY A 72 2.59 -1.07 8.18
C GLY A 72 2.33 -1.63 9.58
N THR A 73 1.07 -1.92 9.93
CA THR A 73 0.69 -2.58 11.19
C THR A 73 0.26 -4.04 11.00
N ALA A 74 0.36 -4.56 9.79
CA ALA A 74 -0.02 -5.93 9.47
C ALA A 74 0.87 -6.93 10.23
N ARG A 75 0.24 -7.98 10.79
CA ARG A 75 0.95 -9.03 11.54
C ARG A 75 1.48 -10.14 10.64
N GLN A 76 1.03 -10.19 9.42
CA GLN A 76 1.39 -11.17 8.41
C GLN A 76 1.62 -10.45 7.08
N GLU A 77 2.38 -11.05 6.20
CA GLU A 77 2.53 -10.56 4.84
C GLU A 77 1.17 -10.54 4.13
N GLU A 78 0.85 -9.46 3.48
CA GLU A 78 -0.34 -9.32 2.64
C GLU A 78 0.10 -8.94 1.24
N PHE A 79 -0.55 -9.52 0.23
CA PHE A 79 -0.35 -9.14 -1.15
C PHE A 79 -1.66 -8.62 -1.73
N HIS A 80 -1.62 -7.39 -2.18
CA HIS A 80 -2.76 -6.66 -2.75
C HIS A 80 -2.49 -6.26 -4.19
N ILE A 81 -3.54 -5.97 -4.92
CA ILE A 81 -3.47 -5.30 -6.21
C ILE A 81 -4.41 -4.10 -6.23
N LEU A 82 -3.96 -3.03 -6.87
CA LEU A 82 -4.83 -1.97 -7.36
C LEU A 82 -5.11 -2.22 -8.84
N ILE A 83 -6.37 -2.33 -9.19
CA ILE A 83 -6.85 -2.48 -10.56
C ILE A 83 -7.21 -1.10 -11.08
N LEU A 84 -6.60 -0.67 -12.20
CA LEU A 84 -6.61 0.70 -12.67
C LEU A 84 -7.22 0.86 -14.05
N ASP A 85 -7.89 2.00 -14.28
CA ASP A 85 -8.33 2.43 -15.60
C ASP A 85 -7.18 3.12 -16.39
N ASN A 86 -7.47 3.54 -17.64
CA ASN A 86 -6.53 4.25 -18.52
C ASN A 86 -6.05 5.62 -18.01
N LYS A 87 -6.61 6.13 -16.90
CA LYS A 87 -6.21 7.37 -16.23
C LYS A 87 -5.57 7.09 -14.89
N HIS A 88 -5.09 5.85 -14.67
CA HIS A 88 -4.50 5.34 -13.44
C HIS A 88 -5.42 5.51 -12.21
N ARG A 89 -6.74 5.57 -12.42
CA ARG A 89 -7.70 5.65 -11.32
C ARG A 89 -8.09 4.26 -10.88
N VAL A 90 -8.16 4.07 -9.58
CA VAL A 90 -8.54 2.79 -8.99
C VAL A 90 -9.98 2.43 -9.34
N ILE A 91 -10.14 1.29 -9.99
CA ILE A 91 -11.42 0.63 -10.22
C ILE A 91 -11.75 -0.23 -9.00
N GLU A 92 -10.77 -1.02 -8.52
CA GLU A 92 -10.92 -1.90 -7.36
C GLU A 92 -9.57 -2.12 -6.68
N GLU A 93 -9.59 -2.30 -5.38
CA GLU A 93 -8.50 -2.88 -4.59
C GLU A 93 -8.87 -4.31 -4.22
N LYS A 94 -7.93 -5.23 -4.36
CA LYS A 94 -8.15 -6.62 -4.00
C LYS A 94 -6.97 -7.22 -3.25
N MET A 95 -7.24 -7.82 -2.08
CA MET A 95 -6.28 -8.67 -1.41
C MET A 95 -6.22 -10.03 -2.12
N ILE A 96 -5.04 -10.46 -2.48
CA ILE A 96 -4.78 -11.71 -3.22
C ILE A 96 -4.36 -12.83 -2.27
N THR A 97 -3.42 -12.53 -1.36
CA THR A 97 -2.95 -13.51 -0.39
C THR A 97 -2.73 -12.90 0.98
N LEU A 98 -2.87 -13.74 2.00
CA LEU A 98 -2.52 -13.47 3.39
C LEU A 98 -1.53 -14.55 3.87
N GLY A 99 -0.41 -14.15 4.44
CA GLY A 99 0.69 -15.02 4.88
C GLY A 99 1.87 -15.00 3.92
N THR A 100 2.90 -15.82 4.21
CA THR A 100 4.20 -15.82 3.50
C THR A 100 4.03 -15.92 1.99
N LEU A 101 4.69 -15.02 1.29
CA LEU A 101 4.66 -14.93 -0.17
C LEU A 101 5.38 -16.15 -0.77
N ASN A 102 4.67 -16.95 -1.53
CA ASN A 102 5.30 -17.98 -2.35
C ASN A 102 4.66 -18.00 -3.75
N GLN A 103 5.42 -18.49 -4.73
CA GLN A 103 5.00 -18.55 -6.14
C GLN A 103 3.72 -19.37 -6.38
N SER A 104 3.35 -20.24 -5.43
CA SER A 104 2.13 -21.04 -5.52
C SER A 104 0.90 -20.27 -5.08
N LEU A 105 1.07 -19.24 -4.23
CA LEU A 105 -0.02 -18.43 -3.68
C LEU A 105 -0.34 -17.22 -4.57
N VAL A 106 0.68 -16.55 -5.13
CA VAL A 106 0.48 -15.43 -6.07
C VAL A 106 0.58 -15.95 -7.51
N HIS A 107 -0.49 -16.59 -7.96
CA HIS A 107 -0.56 -17.07 -9.35
C HIS A 107 -1.06 -15.96 -10.28
N PRO A 108 -0.51 -15.80 -11.52
CA PRO A 108 -0.96 -14.78 -12.46
C PRO A 108 -2.48 -14.74 -12.67
N ARG A 109 -3.17 -15.87 -12.67
CA ARG A 109 -4.63 -15.91 -12.82
C ARG A 109 -5.37 -15.15 -11.70
N GLU A 110 -4.85 -15.16 -10.46
CA GLU A 110 -5.48 -14.49 -9.33
C GLU A 110 -5.36 -12.95 -9.45
N ILE A 111 -4.29 -12.49 -10.14
CA ILE A 111 -4.04 -11.09 -10.45
C ILE A 111 -4.88 -10.64 -11.65
N PHE A 112 -4.80 -11.39 -12.74
CA PHE A 112 -5.34 -10.94 -14.03
C PHE A 112 -6.81 -11.31 -14.25
N ALA A 113 -7.36 -12.34 -13.62
CA ALA A 113 -8.79 -12.66 -13.76
C ALA A 113 -9.69 -11.46 -13.35
N PRO A 114 -9.56 -10.88 -12.15
CA PRO A 114 -10.35 -9.71 -11.77
C PRO A 114 -10.02 -8.48 -12.63
N ALA A 115 -8.76 -8.30 -13.04
CA ALA A 115 -8.38 -7.19 -13.92
C ALA A 115 -9.03 -7.28 -15.29
N ILE A 116 -9.16 -8.49 -15.87
CA ILE A 116 -9.88 -8.73 -17.14
C ILE A 116 -11.37 -8.49 -16.97
N GLU A 117 -11.95 -9.01 -15.88
CA GLU A 117 -13.38 -8.87 -15.60
C GLU A 117 -13.78 -7.39 -15.51
N LEU A 118 -12.93 -6.58 -14.89
CA LEU A 118 -13.11 -5.13 -14.74
C LEU A 118 -12.61 -4.31 -15.94
N ARG A 119 -12.11 -4.98 -16.99
CA ARG A 119 -11.55 -4.32 -18.20
C ARG A 119 -10.46 -3.29 -17.83
N ALA A 120 -9.60 -3.66 -16.91
CA ALA A 120 -8.52 -2.82 -16.45
C ALA A 120 -7.49 -2.51 -17.55
N ALA A 121 -6.89 -1.35 -17.50
CA ALA A 121 -5.75 -1.00 -18.33
C ALA A 121 -4.42 -1.44 -17.71
N SER A 122 -4.34 -1.41 -16.36
CA SER A 122 -3.12 -1.73 -15.63
C SER A 122 -3.40 -2.15 -14.19
N VAL A 123 -2.37 -2.64 -13.53
CA VAL A 123 -2.40 -2.99 -12.10
C VAL A 123 -1.14 -2.45 -11.40
N ILE A 124 -1.26 -2.13 -10.11
CA ILE A 124 -0.13 -1.94 -9.20
C ILE A 124 -0.15 -3.09 -8.20
N LEU A 125 1.02 -3.70 -7.98
CA LEU A 125 1.22 -4.74 -6.98
C LEU A 125 1.64 -4.08 -5.66
N ILE A 126 1.09 -4.54 -4.55
CA ILE A 126 1.40 -4.03 -3.23
C ILE A 126 1.62 -5.21 -2.29
N HIS A 127 2.73 -5.19 -1.58
CA HIS A 127 3.13 -6.23 -0.67
C HIS A 127 3.63 -5.60 0.63
N CYS A 128 3.35 -6.16 1.80
CA CYS A 128 3.89 -5.65 3.05
C CYS A 128 4.81 -6.65 3.72
N HIS A 129 5.88 -6.11 4.34
CA HIS A 129 6.80 -6.86 5.19
C HIS A 129 6.57 -6.49 6.66
N PRO A 130 5.98 -7.37 7.48
CA PRO A 130 5.77 -7.11 8.92
C PRO A 130 7.05 -6.89 9.72
N SER A 131 8.21 -7.25 9.14
CA SER A 131 9.52 -6.98 9.75
C SER A 131 9.94 -5.52 9.69
N GLY A 132 9.26 -4.69 8.86
CA GLY A 132 9.64 -3.31 8.55
C GLY A 132 10.70 -3.17 7.45
N ASP A 133 11.48 -4.23 7.15
CA ASP A 133 12.49 -4.20 6.08
C ASP A 133 11.82 -4.24 4.70
N THR A 134 12.00 -3.19 3.92
CA THR A 134 11.40 -3.05 2.57
C THR A 134 12.23 -3.66 1.46
N LYS A 135 13.41 -4.21 1.78
CA LYS A 135 14.27 -4.83 0.77
C LYS A 135 13.58 -6.03 0.12
N PRO A 136 13.47 -6.05 -1.24
CA PRO A 136 12.82 -7.15 -1.93
C PRO A 136 13.59 -8.47 -1.74
N SER A 137 12.86 -9.54 -1.46
CA SER A 137 13.39 -10.89 -1.47
C SER A 137 13.62 -11.40 -2.91
N LYS A 138 14.32 -12.51 -3.06
CA LYS A 138 14.45 -13.16 -4.37
C LYS A 138 13.09 -13.57 -4.94
N GLN A 139 12.17 -13.97 -4.07
CA GLN A 139 10.82 -14.37 -4.45
C GLN A 139 10.00 -13.17 -4.95
N ASP A 140 10.14 -12.00 -4.32
CA ASP A 140 9.48 -10.78 -4.78
C ASP A 140 9.95 -10.38 -6.18
N ILE A 141 11.26 -10.46 -6.43
CA ILE A 141 11.83 -10.17 -7.74
C ILE A 141 11.32 -11.15 -8.81
N GLU A 142 11.34 -12.45 -8.52
CA GLU A 142 10.88 -13.50 -9.45
C GLU A 142 9.40 -13.37 -9.77
N ILE A 143 8.56 -13.12 -8.75
CA ILE A 143 7.12 -12.99 -8.94
C ILE A 143 6.77 -11.73 -9.71
N THR A 144 7.45 -10.61 -9.41
CA THR A 144 7.28 -9.34 -10.12
C THR A 144 7.60 -9.50 -11.60
N LYS A 145 8.75 -10.09 -11.91
CA LYS A 145 9.16 -10.37 -13.29
C LYS A 145 8.11 -11.22 -14.02
N ARG A 146 7.68 -12.33 -13.41
CA ARG A 146 6.68 -13.22 -14.00
C ARG A 146 5.34 -12.52 -14.25
N LEU A 147 4.89 -11.69 -13.30
CA LEU A 147 3.63 -10.96 -13.44
C LEU A 147 3.74 -9.89 -14.52
N SER A 148 4.87 -9.19 -14.64
CA SER A 148 5.11 -8.22 -15.71
C SER A 148 5.07 -8.89 -17.09
N GLU A 149 5.77 -10.02 -17.26
CA GLU A 149 5.76 -10.78 -18.52
C GLU A 149 4.34 -11.23 -18.92
N VAL A 150 3.55 -11.71 -17.95
CA VAL A 150 2.16 -12.10 -18.20
C VAL A 150 1.29 -10.87 -18.50
N GLY A 151 1.50 -9.76 -17.79
CA GLY A 151 0.80 -8.50 -18.03
C GLY A 151 0.99 -7.97 -19.45
N GLU A 152 2.21 -8.02 -19.98
CA GLU A 152 2.51 -7.67 -21.37
C GLU A 152 1.73 -8.54 -22.36
N ILE A 153 1.69 -9.86 -22.13
CA ILE A 153 0.93 -10.80 -23.00
C ILE A 153 -0.56 -10.50 -22.95
N MET A 154 -1.08 -10.14 -21.77
CA MET A 154 -2.51 -9.89 -21.55
C MET A 154 -2.93 -8.47 -21.96
N GLY A 155 -1.99 -7.57 -22.26
CA GLY A 155 -2.26 -6.16 -22.51
C GLY A 155 -2.74 -5.40 -21.27
N ILE A 156 -2.40 -5.89 -20.06
CA ILE A 156 -2.71 -5.25 -18.77
C ILE A 156 -1.38 -5.01 -18.07
N LYS A 157 -0.87 -3.77 -18.18
CA LYS A 157 0.46 -3.44 -17.67
C LYS A 157 0.56 -3.56 -16.15
N VAL A 158 1.62 -4.17 -15.64
CA VAL A 158 2.02 -4.02 -14.24
C VAL A 158 2.79 -2.71 -14.14
N MET A 159 2.19 -1.69 -13.52
CA MET A 159 2.76 -0.34 -13.44
C MET A 159 3.90 -0.24 -12.46
N ASP A 160 3.79 -0.91 -11.31
CA ASP A 160 4.81 -0.95 -10.27
C ASP A 160 4.55 -2.11 -9.33
N HIS A 161 5.55 -2.45 -8.52
CA HIS A 161 5.42 -3.27 -7.32
C HIS A 161 5.98 -2.48 -6.14
N VAL A 162 5.12 -2.18 -5.16
CA VAL A 162 5.47 -1.40 -3.99
C VAL A 162 5.49 -2.30 -2.76
N ILE A 163 6.66 -2.42 -2.11
CA ILE A 163 6.80 -3.11 -0.83
C ILE A 163 6.67 -2.09 0.29
N ILE A 164 5.84 -2.38 1.28
CA ILE A 164 5.55 -1.52 2.43
C ILE A 164 6.15 -2.12 3.68
N GLY A 165 6.91 -1.32 4.41
CA GLY A 165 7.49 -1.60 5.72
C GLY A 165 7.57 -0.33 6.54
N ASP A 166 8.69 -0.08 7.21
CA ASP A 166 8.95 1.18 7.92
C ASP A 166 9.02 2.39 6.95
N ASP A 167 9.39 2.13 5.71
CA ASP A 167 9.31 3.01 4.57
C ASP A 167 8.72 2.21 3.40
N TYR A 168 9.04 2.53 2.15
CA TYR A 168 8.63 1.74 0.99
C TYR A 168 9.79 1.48 0.04
N PHE A 169 9.64 0.45 -0.77
CA PHE A 169 10.48 0.14 -1.91
C PHE A 169 9.61 0.08 -3.16
N SER A 170 10.03 0.73 -4.25
CA SER A 170 9.35 0.66 -5.55
C SER A 170 10.28 0.00 -6.57
N PHE A 171 9.76 -0.98 -7.28
CA PHE A 171 10.53 -1.68 -8.31
C PHE A 171 10.82 -0.79 -9.53
N VAL A 172 9.99 0.21 -9.78
CA VAL A 172 10.20 1.21 -10.85
C VAL A 172 11.19 2.26 -10.41
N ASP A 173 11.01 2.89 -9.22
CA ASP A 173 11.91 3.93 -8.72
C ASP A 173 13.36 3.42 -8.56
N ASP A 174 13.53 2.14 -8.17
CA ASP A 174 14.84 1.49 -8.03
C ASP A 174 15.36 0.85 -9.33
N GLY A 175 14.65 1.00 -10.46
CA GLY A 175 15.08 0.58 -11.78
C GLY A 175 15.12 -0.93 -12.01
N ILE A 176 14.43 -1.73 -11.19
CA ILE A 176 14.27 -3.18 -11.36
C ILE A 176 13.19 -3.49 -12.41
N MET A 177 12.18 -2.65 -12.49
CA MET A 177 11.16 -2.65 -13.55
C MET A 177 11.35 -1.43 -14.46
N GLN A 178 11.02 -1.58 -15.74
CA GLN A 178 10.96 -0.46 -16.68
C GLN A 178 9.54 0.12 -16.68
N GLU A 179 9.46 1.45 -16.78
CA GLU A 179 8.18 2.17 -16.94
C GLU A 179 7.37 1.75 -18.16
#